data_f7cf2a3f2205b2409a70eaecaec79aba
#
_entry.id   f7cf2a3f2205b2409a70eaecaec79aba
#
_cell.length_a   1.000
_cell.length_b   1.000
_cell.length_c   1.000
_cell.angle_alpha   90.00
_cell.angle_beta   90.00
_cell.angle_gamma   90.00
#
_symmetry.space_group_name_H-M   'P 1'
#
loop_
_entity.id
_entity.type
_entity.pdbx_description
1 polymer ?
#
loop_
_entity_poly.entity_id
_entity_poly.type
_entity_poly.pdbx_seq_one_letter_code
_entity_poly.pdbx_strand_id
1 'polypeptide(L)'
;MSPSASFVRHNGNCRRKVCIMDELRKGFHHELEEVRINLIRLAAAVIEAIPRATTILLEGDLDGANDLIRADDAIDALSLEVEERCYQILALQAPVASDLRQLVAIVKMVADIERSADLTVNICKAARRIYGHELDPRLRGLITRMSEQAQQLFSAALTAFELNDAAMAAAIDDMDSFLDGLQREFVRTIFESHEGEKIDLQVAIQMAMIARFYERIGDHAVNIGERVQYLVTGWMPEHKGAARFRSGQDDTGEFPVI
;
A
#
# COMPACT_ATOMS: atom_id res chain seq x y z
N MET A 1 14.00 54.18 55.34
CA MET A 1 14.81 53.04 54.87
C MET A 1 13.87 52.17 54.03
N SER A 2 14.01 52.20 52.69
CA SER A 2 13.23 51.44 51.72
C SER A 2 13.83 50.05 51.49
N PRO A 3 13.03 49.02 51.25
CA PRO A 3 13.49 47.91 50.43
C PRO A 3 12.66 47.84 49.13
N SER A 4 13.39 48.02 48.11
CA SER A 4 12.92 48.10 46.75
C SER A 4 13.17 46.86 45.92
N ALA A 5 12.35 46.68 44.94
CA ALA A 5 12.70 46.27 43.58
C ALA A 5 13.69 45.11 43.35
N SER A 6 13.15 43.88 43.30
CA SER A 6 13.78 42.79 42.53
C SER A 6 12.84 41.67 42.07
N PHE A 7 11.58 41.95 41.72
CA PHE A 7 10.61 40.88 41.38
C PHE A 7 10.01 40.97 39.96
N VAL A 8 10.58 41.68 39.02
CA VAL A 8 9.93 41.87 37.69
C VAL A 8 10.67 41.25 36.52
N ARG A 9 11.81 40.57 36.68
CA ARG A 9 12.56 40.06 35.47
C ARG A 9 12.35 38.58 35.12
N HIS A 10 11.56 37.79 35.85
CA HIS A 10 11.38 36.36 35.55
C HIS A 10 10.23 36.04 34.59
N ASN A 11 9.26 36.91 34.40
CA ASN A 11 8.05 36.61 33.58
C ASN A 11 8.23 36.77 32.09
N GLY A 12 9.16 37.57 31.59
CA GLY A 12 9.38 37.79 30.14
C GLY A 12 10.03 36.63 29.43
N ASN A 13 10.92 35.90 30.14
CA ASN A 13 11.67 34.78 29.54
C ASN A 13 10.81 33.50 29.45
N CYS A 14 9.84 33.32 30.37
CA CYS A 14 8.91 32.19 30.36
C CYS A 14 7.90 32.33 29.22
N ARG A 15 7.32 33.50 28.98
CA ARG A 15 6.40 33.74 27.83
C ARG A 15 7.09 33.57 26.49
N ARG A 16 8.33 33.99 26.34
CA ARG A 16 9.11 33.84 25.09
C ARG A 16 9.43 32.37 24.80
N LYS A 17 9.79 31.57 25.81
CA LYS A 17 10.02 30.13 25.68
C LYS A 17 8.74 29.38 25.30
N VAL A 18 7.61 29.69 25.90
CA VAL A 18 6.31 29.07 25.58
C VAL A 18 5.91 29.40 24.15
N CYS A 19 6.08 30.63 23.68
CA CYS A 19 5.76 31.02 22.30
C CYS A 19 6.64 30.29 21.28
N ILE A 20 7.94 30.16 21.53
CA ILE A 20 8.87 29.42 20.66
C ILE A 20 8.52 27.92 20.60
N MET A 21 8.17 27.31 21.74
CA MET A 21 7.74 25.90 21.79
C MET A 21 6.43 25.66 21.02
N ASP A 22 5.48 26.61 21.09
CA ASP A 22 4.23 26.53 20.32
C ASP A 22 4.47 26.66 18.82
N GLU A 23 5.38 27.51 18.39
CA GLU A 23 5.76 27.63 16.96
C GLU A 23 6.46 26.38 16.45
N LEU A 24 7.40 25.81 17.20
CA LEU A 24 8.07 24.55 16.85
C LEU A 24 7.08 23.39 16.75
N ARG A 25 6.12 23.32 17.67
CA ARG A 25 5.10 22.28 17.65
C ARG A 25 4.14 22.42 16.46
N LYS A 26 3.76 23.63 16.09
CA LYS A 26 2.96 23.89 14.89
C LYS A 26 3.71 23.49 13.62
N GLY A 27 5.00 23.82 13.52
CA GLY A 27 5.86 23.39 12.42
C GLY A 27 5.92 21.88 12.29
N PHE A 28 6.14 21.17 13.40
CA PHE A 28 6.15 19.72 13.44
C PHE A 28 4.84 19.07 12.98
N HIS A 29 3.68 19.55 13.44
CA HIS A 29 2.39 19.02 13.00
C HIS A 29 2.12 19.31 11.53
N HIS A 30 2.60 20.43 11.01
CA HIS A 30 2.52 20.73 9.58
C HIS A 30 3.35 19.74 8.75
N GLU A 31 4.57 19.42 9.17
CA GLU A 31 5.41 18.43 8.52
C GLU A 31 4.79 17.02 8.54
N LEU A 32 4.17 16.62 9.64
CA LEU A 32 3.42 15.35 9.73
C LEU A 32 2.25 15.31 8.75
N GLU A 33 1.50 16.40 8.62
CA GLU A 33 0.37 16.47 7.71
C GLU A 33 0.80 16.47 6.24
N GLU A 34 1.92 17.11 5.90
CA GLU A 34 2.50 17.04 4.56
C GLU A 34 2.87 15.60 4.17
N VAL A 35 3.54 14.87 5.06
CA VAL A 35 3.88 13.45 4.84
C VAL A 35 2.62 12.61 4.66
N ARG A 36 1.58 12.85 5.47
CA ARG A 36 0.28 12.19 5.35
C ARG A 36 -0.39 12.43 3.99
N ILE A 37 -0.43 13.69 3.55
CA ILE A 37 -1.01 14.08 2.26
C ILE A 37 -0.24 13.43 1.10
N ASN A 38 1.08 13.40 1.16
CA ASN A 38 1.91 12.79 0.11
C ASN A 38 1.73 11.28 0.05
N LEU A 39 1.56 10.60 1.19
CA LEU A 39 1.20 9.17 1.21
C LEU A 39 -0.15 8.91 0.54
N ILE A 40 -1.16 9.75 0.82
CA ILE A 40 -2.50 9.66 0.19
C ILE A 40 -2.39 9.84 -1.33
N ARG A 41 -1.60 10.81 -1.80
CA ARG A 41 -1.35 11.02 -3.24
C ARG A 41 -0.69 9.81 -3.89
N LEU A 42 0.28 9.22 -3.22
CA LEU A 42 0.98 8.03 -3.68
C LEU A 42 0.02 6.84 -3.83
N ALA A 43 -0.81 6.58 -2.82
CA ALA A 43 -1.80 5.51 -2.85
C ALA A 43 -2.88 5.76 -3.93
N ALA A 44 -3.33 7.00 -4.09
CA ALA A 44 -4.30 7.36 -5.15
C ALA A 44 -3.75 7.10 -6.55
N ALA A 45 -2.46 7.38 -6.80
CA ALA A 45 -1.81 7.07 -8.08
C ALA A 45 -1.82 5.56 -8.38
N VAL A 46 -1.59 4.70 -7.38
CA VAL A 46 -1.67 3.25 -7.55
C VAL A 46 -3.11 2.79 -7.82
N ILE A 47 -4.09 3.35 -7.10
CA ILE A 47 -5.52 3.04 -7.32
C ILE A 47 -5.95 3.36 -8.77
N GLU A 48 -5.42 4.42 -9.38
CA GLU A 48 -5.66 4.77 -10.78
C GLU A 48 -4.87 3.87 -11.73
N ALA A 49 -3.65 3.47 -11.38
CA ALA A 49 -2.79 2.66 -12.23
C ALA A 49 -3.33 1.22 -12.41
N ILE A 50 -3.97 0.62 -11.40
CA ILE A 50 -4.49 -0.75 -11.45
C ILE A 50 -5.47 -0.96 -12.62
N PRO A 51 -6.61 -0.24 -12.74
CA PRO A 51 -7.54 -0.43 -13.85
C PRO A 51 -6.94 0.02 -15.19
N ARG A 52 -6.05 1.03 -15.19
CA ARG A 52 -5.36 1.47 -16.40
C ARG A 52 -4.44 0.39 -16.96
N ALA A 53 -3.63 -0.27 -16.13
CA ALA A 53 -2.79 -1.40 -16.54
C ALA A 53 -3.63 -2.57 -17.08
N THR A 54 -4.81 -2.80 -16.49
CA THR A 54 -5.77 -3.81 -16.96
C THR A 54 -6.32 -3.49 -18.35
N THR A 55 -6.75 -2.26 -18.57
CA THR A 55 -7.24 -1.80 -19.89
C THR A 55 -6.14 -1.96 -20.95
N ILE A 56 -4.92 -1.50 -20.65
CA ILE A 56 -3.74 -1.65 -21.51
C ILE A 56 -3.52 -3.13 -21.89
N LEU A 57 -3.60 -4.03 -20.90
CA LEU A 57 -3.43 -5.46 -21.12
C LEU A 57 -4.53 -6.03 -22.03
N LEU A 58 -5.79 -5.69 -21.78
CA LEU A 58 -6.95 -6.23 -22.48
C LEU A 58 -7.10 -5.67 -23.90
N GLU A 59 -6.67 -4.45 -24.16
CA GLU A 59 -6.74 -3.78 -25.46
C GLU A 59 -5.46 -3.96 -26.29
N GLY A 60 -4.37 -4.41 -25.67
CA GLY A 60 -3.07 -4.53 -26.32
C GLY A 60 -2.45 -3.17 -26.64
N ASP A 61 -2.69 -2.16 -25.80
CA ASP A 61 -2.20 -0.80 -25.99
C ASP A 61 -0.72 -0.69 -25.60
N LEU A 62 0.16 -0.78 -26.59
CA LEU A 62 1.63 -0.69 -26.39
C LEU A 62 2.10 0.71 -26.01
N ASP A 63 1.44 1.76 -26.51
CA ASP A 63 1.79 3.15 -26.22
C ASP A 63 1.38 3.49 -24.79
N GLY A 64 0.16 3.13 -24.40
CA GLY A 64 -0.30 3.23 -23.01
C GLY A 64 0.57 2.45 -22.03
N ALA A 65 1.06 1.26 -22.42
CA ALA A 65 2.00 0.49 -21.61
C ALA A 65 3.32 1.24 -21.39
N ASN A 66 3.88 1.84 -22.43
CA ASN A 66 5.11 2.62 -22.33
C ASN A 66 4.92 3.88 -21.47
N ASP A 67 3.76 4.54 -21.58
CA ASP A 67 3.45 5.73 -20.81
C ASP A 67 3.28 5.42 -19.32
N LEU A 68 2.61 4.31 -18.97
CA LEU A 68 2.46 3.89 -17.59
C LEU A 68 3.80 3.48 -16.98
N ILE A 69 4.64 2.75 -17.73
CA ILE A 69 5.99 2.38 -17.28
C ILE A 69 6.87 3.62 -17.02
N ARG A 70 6.74 4.68 -17.81
CA ARG A 70 7.49 5.94 -17.58
C ARG A 70 6.92 6.75 -16.42
N ALA A 71 5.61 6.71 -16.21
CA ALA A 71 4.96 7.42 -15.13
C ALA A 71 5.35 6.88 -13.75
N ASP A 72 5.83 5.66 -13.68
CA ASP A 72 6.32 5.01 -12.46
C ASP A 72 7.51 5.74 -11.82
N ASP A 73 8.41 6.33 -12.63
CA ASP A 73 9.53 7.14 -12.14
C ASP A 73 9.07 8.27 -11.19
N ALA A 74 7.85 8.82 -11.39
CA ALA A 74 7.29 9.85 -10.53
C ALA A 74 6.76 9.28 -9.21
N ILE A 75 6.26 8.05 -9.22
CA ILE A 75 5.83 7.31 -8.01
C ILE A 75 7.06 6.99 -7.16
N ASP A 76 8.13 6.48 -7.77
CA ASP A 76 9.39 6.19 -7.10
C ASP A 76 9.99 7.44 -6.44
N ALA A 77 10.03 8.55 -7.17
CA ALA A 77 10.53 9.82 -6.65
C ALA A 77 9.70 10.32 -5.46
N LEU A 78 8.38 10.24 -5.52
CA LEU A 78 7.50 10.65 -4.43
C LEU A 78 7.62 9.69 -3.23
N SER A 79 7.78 8.39 -3.47
CA SER A 79 8.00 7.39 -2.41
C SER A 79 9.27 7.70 -1.62
N LEU A 80 10.37 7.97 -2.32
CA LEU A 80 11.64 8.34 -1.72
C LEU A 80 11.52 9.65 -0.92
N GLU A 81 10.85 10.68 -1.48
CA GLU A 81 10.63 11.96 -0.79
C GLU A 81 9.88 11.77 0.53
N VAL A 82 8.80 10.98 0.53
CA VAL A 82 8.00 10.69 1.74
C VAL A 82 8.85 9.96 2.78
N GLU A 83 9.62 8.97 2.36
CA GLU A 83 10.48 8.18 3.25
C GLU A 83 11.58 9.04 3.87
N GLU A 84 12.30 9.81 3.06
CA GLU A 84 13.34 10.73 3.54
C GLU A 84 12.78 11.78 4.50
N ARG A 85 11.60 12.32 4.21
CA ARG A 85 10.93 13.28 5.10
C ARG A 85 10.57 12.65 6.45
N CYS A 86 10.06 11.42 6.47
CA CYS A 86 9.83 10.67 7.71
C CYS A 86 11.12 10.53 8.53
N TYR A 87 12.23 10.14 7.90
CA TYR A 87 13.51 10.00 8.58
C TYR A 87 14.05 11.33 9.13
N GLN A 88 13.89 12.42 8.39
CA GLN A 88 14.28 13.76 8.86
C GLN A 88 13.48 14.17 10.10
N ILE A 89 12.16 13.97 10.09
CA ILE A 89 11.30 14.26 11.24
C ILE A 89 11.70 13.40 12.44
N LEU A 90 11.92 12.10 12.25
CA LEU A 90 12.36 11.19 13.32
C LEU A 90 13.69 11.64 13.94
N ALA A 91 14.66 12.04 13.10
CA ALA A 91 15.99 12.44 13.56
C ALA A 91 16.01 13.80 14.27
N LEU A 92 15.19 14.76 13.82
CA LEU A 92 15.27 16.14 14.28
C LEU A 92 14.29 16.47 15.41
N GLN A 93 13.11 15.82 15.42
CA GLN A 93 12.01 16.19 16.31
C GLN A 93 11.81 15.21 17.49
N ALA A 94 12.44 14.01 17.43
CA ALA A 94 12.31 12.96 18.44
C ALA A 94 10.85 12.71 18.86
N PRO A 95 9.93 12.42 17.91
CA PRO A 95 8.50 12.28 18.18
C PRO A 95 8.24 11.13 19.15
N VAL A 96 7.12 11.21 19.90
CA VAL A 96 6.75 10.22 20.91
C VAL A 96 5.31 9.73 20.70
N ALA A 97 5.01 8.57 21.27
CA ALA A 97 3.67 7.99 21.31
C ALA A 97 2.98 7.91 19.93
N SER A 98 1.88 8.63 19.72
CA SER A 98 1.07 8.63 18.48
C SER A 98 1.85 9.11 17.26
N ASP A 99 2.64 10.17 17.42
CA ASP A 99 3.37 10.79 16.30
C ASP A 99 4.48 9.86 15.81
N LEU A 100 5.18 9.18 16.71
CA LEU A 100 6.15 8.14 16.38
C LEU A 100 5.47 6.97 15.64
N ARG A 101 4.32 6.48 16.14
CA ARG A 101 3.59 5.39 15.49
C ARG A 101 3.15 5.77 14.08
N GLN A 102 2.69 7.01 13.89
CA GLN A 102 2.28 7.52 12.58
C GLN A 102 3.44 7.48 11.58
N LEU A 103 4.60 8.01 11.92
CA LEU A 103 5.77 8.00 11.04
C LEU A 103 6.24 6.57 10.72
N VAL A 104 6.31 5.70 11.73
CA VAL A 104 6.69 4.29 11.53
C VAL A 104 5.68 3.55 10.65
N ALA A 105 4.38 3.79 10.81
CA ALA A 105 3.36 3.22 9.95
C ALA A 105 3.51 3.72 8.51
N ILE A 106 3.67 5.05 8.31
CA ILE A 106 3.81 5.64 6.98
C ILE A 106 5.03 5.08 6.24
N VAL A 107 6.21 4.99 6.87
CA VAL A 107 7.42 4.41 6.24
C VAL A 107 7.17 3.00 5.73
N LYS A 108 6.46 2.17 6.50
CA LYS A 108 6.11 0.81 6.07
C LYS A 108 5.08 0.81 4.93
N MET A 109 4.07 1.67 5.00
CA MET A 109 3.03 1.79 3.99
C MET A 109 3.58 2.29 2.65
N VAL A 110 4.53 3.23 2.66
CA VAL A 110 5.21 3.70 1.43
C VAL A 110 5.79 2.54 0.65
N ALA A 111 6.49 1.62 1.32
CA ALA A 111 7.10 0.47 0.66
C ALA A 111 6.06 -0.50 0.05
N ASP A 112 4.91 -0.72 0.72
CA ASP A 112 3.83 -1.56 0.17
C ASP A 112 3.13 -0.87 -1.02
N ILE A 113 2.99 0.45 -1.00
CA ILE A 113 2.39 1.23 -2.09
C ILE A 113 3.31 1.24 -3.32
N GLU A 114 4.60 1.53 -3.16
CA GLU A 114 5.59 1.51 -4.22
C GLU A 114 5.65 0.13 -4.90
N ARG A 115 5.75 -0.95 -4.13
CA ARG A 115 5.72 -2.31 -4.67
C ARG A 115 4.43 -2.62 -5.45
N SER A 116 3.30 -2.03 -5.06
CA SER A 116 2.04 -2.18 -5.79
C SER A 116 2.06 -1.43 -7.12
N ALA A 117 2.70 -0.27 -7.20
CA ALA A 117 2.97 0.43 -8.46
C ALA A 117 3.83 -0.44 -9.38
N ASP A 118 4.94 -0.97 -8.89
CA ASP A 118 5.80 -1.91 -9.62
C ASP A 118 5.03 -3.11 -10.20
N LEU A 119 4.05 -3.63 -9.46
CA LEU A 119 3.22 -4.73 -9.95
C LEU A 119 2.32 -4.30 -11.11
N THR A 120 1.80 -3.06 -11.12
CA THR A 120 1.05 -2.52 -12.28
C THR A 120 1.94 -2.35 -13.50
N VAL A 121 3.17 -1.88 -13.31
CA VAL A 121 4.21 -1.83 -14.36
C VAL A 121 4.50 -3.23 -14.91
N ASN A 122 4.58 -4.24 -14.04
CA ASN A 122 4.82 -5.61 -14.48
C ASN A 122 3.64 -6.19 -15.27
N ILE A 123 2.40 -5.80 -15.00
CA ILE A 123 1.22 -6.10 -15.83
C ILE A 123 1.41 -5.49 -17.23
N CYS A 124 1.82 -4.23 -17.34
CA CYS A 124 2.11 -3.59 -18.62
C CYS A 124 3.27 -4.26 -19.39
N LYS A 125 4.32 -4.66 -18.68
CA LYS A 125 5.44 -5.44 -19.27
C LYS A 125 4.96 -6.80 -19.78
N ALA A 126 4.04 -7.47 -19.08
CA ALA A 126 3.43 -8.73 -19.52
C ALA A 126 2.54 -8.51 -20.75
N ALA A 127 1.72 -7.44 -20.77
CA ALA A 127 0.90 -7.06 -21.93
C ALA A 127 1.74 -6.94 -23.22
N ARG A 128 2.91 -6.30 -23.13
CA ARG A 128 3.85 -6.21 -24.28
C ARG A 128 4.38 -7.56 -24.76
N ARG A 129 4.57 -8.53 -23.85
CA ARG A 129 5.09 -9.87 -24.20
C ARG A 129 4.06 -10.75 -24.88
N ILE A 130 2.78 -10.52 -24.62
CA ILE A 130 1.67 -11.28 -25.22
C ILE A 130 0.94 -10.52 -26.32
N TYR A 131 1.52 -9.40 -26.77
CA TYR A 131 0.93 -8.59 -27.83
C TYR A 131 0.68 -9.41 -29.09
N GLY A 132 -0.49 -9.22 -29.70
CA GLY A 132 -0.91 -9.95 -30.91
C GLY A 132 -1.55 -11.30 -30.64
N HIS A 133 -1.63 -11.76 -29.39
CA HIS A 133 -2.38 -12.98 -29.04
C HIS A 133 -3.79 -12.62 -28.57
N GLU A 134 -4.78 -13.37 -29.07
CA GLU A 134 -6.13 -13.26 -28.58
C GLU A 134 -6.28 -14.01 -27.25
N LEU A 135 -6.92 -13.35 -26.27
CA LEU A 135 -7.19 -13.94 -24.97
C LEU A 135 -8.59 -14.59 -24.95
N ASP A 136 -8.68 -15.78 -24.36
CA ASP A 136 -9.99 -16.42 -24.08
C ASP A 136 -10.92 -15.44 -23.34
N PRO A 137 -12.17 -15.25 -23.81
CA PRO A 137 -13.12 -14.32 -23.16
C PRO A 137 -13.33 -14.58 -21.67
N ARG A 138 -13.22 -15.83 -21.20
CA ARG A 138 -13.32 -16.18 -19.78
C ARG A 138 -12.13 -15.59 -18.99
N LEU A 139 -10.91 -15.70 -19.54
CA LEU A 139 -9.72 -15.11 -18.93
C LEU A 139 -9.82 -13.59 -18.88
N ARG A 140 -10.30 -12.95 -19.95
CA ARG A 140 -10.56 -11.50 -19.98
C ARG A 140 -11.49 -11.06 -18.86
N GLY A 141 -12.63 -11.76 -18.67
CA GLY A 141 -13.59 -11.48 -17.63
C GLY A 141 -13.02 -11.64 -16.21
N LEU A 142 -12.22 -12.69 -15.99
CA LEU A 142 -11.56 -12.91 -14.69
C LEU A 142 -10.50 -11.85 -14.38
N ILE A 143 -9.69 -11.44 -15.36
CA ILE A 143 -8.73 -10.34 -15.21
C ILE A 143 -9.44 -9.06 -14.78
N THR A 144 -10.55 -8.70 -15.45
CA THR A 144 -11.33 -7.51 -15.09
C THR A 144 -11.81 -7.58 -13.64
N ARG A 145 -12.38 -8.72 -13.22
CA ARG A 145 -12.84 -8.92 -11.83
C ARG A 145 -11.69 -8.85 -10.80
N MET A 146 -10.52 -9.43 -11.12
CA MET A 146 -9.34 -9.35 -10.25
C MET A 146 -8.85 -7.91 -10.10
N SER A 147 -8.82 -7.15 -11.19
CA SER A 147 -8.48 -5.73 -11.19
C SER A 147 -9.44 -4.90 -10.34
N GLU A 148 -10.74 -5.09 -10.52
CA GLU A 148 -11.77 -4.41 -9.73
C GLU A 148 -11.64 -4.70 -8.24
N GLN A 149 -11.40 -5.97 -7.89
CA GLN A 149 -11.23 -6.38 -6.50
C GLN A 149 -9.93 -5.82 -5.90
N ALA A 150 -8.81 -5.87 -6.61
CA ALA A 150 -7.55 -5.29 -6.16
C ALA A 150 -7.66 -3.77 -5.95
N GLN A 151 -8.34 -3.06 -6.86
CA GLN A 151 -8.61 -1.63 -6.72
C GLN A 151 -9.50 -1.33 -5.50
N GLN A 152 -10.53 -2.14 -5.26
CA GLN A 152 -11.42 -1.98 -4.10
C GLN A 152 -10.67 -2.19 -2.79
N LEU A 153 -9.81 -3.21 -2.70
CA LEU A 153 -8.98 -3.46 -1.53
C LEU A 153 -8.06 -2.27 -1.22
N PHE A 154 -7.36 -1.78 -2.25
CA PHE A 154 -6.45 -0.65 -2.09
C PHE A 154 -7.18 0.63 -1.70
N SER A 155 -8.36 0.88 -2.30
CA SER A 155 -9.22 2.02 -1.96
C SER A 155 -9.76 1.94 -0.52
N ALA A 156 -10.15 0.73 -0.08
CA ALA A 156 -10.58 0.50 1.30
C ALA A 156 -9.44 0.75 2.30
N ALA A 157 -8.22 0.30 1.98
CA ALA A 157 -7.04 0.52 2.80
C ALA A 157 -6.70 2.02 2.93
N LEU A 158 -6.75 2.76 1.82
CA LEU A 158 -6.55 4.21 1.83
C LEU A 158 -7.62 4.92 2.64
N THR A 159 -8.89 4.59 2.44
CA THR A 159 -10.01 5.19 3.19
C THR A 159 -9.90 4.91 4.68
N ALA A 160 -9.54 3.69 5.07
CA ALA A 160 -9.30 3.34 6.48
C ALA A 160 -8.16 4.19 7.09
N PHE A 161 -7.11 4.48 6.32
CA PHE A 161 -6.03 5.38 6.73
C PHE A 161 -6.49 6.82 6.87
N GLU A 162 -7.24 7.35 5.90
CA GLU A 162 -7.76 8.72 5.92
C GLU A 162 -8.67 8.97 7.12
N LEU A 163 -9.54 7.99 7.44
CA LEU A 163 -10.50 8.08 8.55
C LEU A 163 -9.92 7.62 9.90
N ASN A 164 -8.70 7.05 9.93
CA ASN A 164 -8.14 6.36 11.09
C ASN A 164 -9.11 5.29 11.65
N ASP A 165 -9.72 4.50 10.75
CA ASP A 165 -10.72 3.49 11.10
C ASP A 165 -10.10 2.09 11.18
N ALA A 166 -9.83 1.63 12.40
CA ALA A 166 -9.26 0.31 12.63
C ALA A 166 -10.23 -0.84 12.32
N ALA A 167 -11.55 -0.62 12.40
CA ALA A 167 -12.53 -1.66 12.08
C ALA A 167 -12.63 -1.87 10.57
N MET A 168 -12.66 -0.78 9.79
CA MET A 168 -12.58 -0.84 8.34
C MET A 168 -11.27 -1.50 7.88
N ALA A 169 -10.14 -1.12 8.49
CA ALA A 169 -8.84 -1.73 8.21
C ALA A 169 -8.80 -3.24 8.50
N ALA A 170 -9.48 -3.71 9.54
CA ALA A 170 -9.55 -5.13 9.87
C ALA A 170 -10.40 -5.94 8.87
N ALA A 171 -11.38 -5.33 8.21
CA ALA A 171 -12.24 -6.00 7.24
C ALA A 171 -11.54 -6.27 5.89
N ILE A 172 -10.38 -5.67 5.63
CA ILE A 172 -9.65 -5.82 4.36
C ILE A 172 -9.16 -7.26 4.16
N ASP A 173 -8.74 -7.93 5.23
CA ASP A 173 -8.30 -9.34 5.21
C ASP A 173 -9.43 -10.27 4.73
N ASP A 174 -10.65 -10.07 5.23
CA ASP A 174 -11.84 -10.83 4.76
C ASP A 174 -12.14 -10.54 3.27
N MET A 175 -11.99 -9.31 2.82
CA MET A 175 -12.19 -8.91 1.43
C MET A 175 -11.14 -9.54 0.49
N ASP A 176 -9.91 -9.71 0.94
CA ASP A 176 -8.81 -10.28 0.17
C ASP A 176 -9.05 -11.77 -0.16
N SER A 177 -9.70 -12.51 0.72
CA SER A 177 -10.10 -13.90 0.49
C SER A 177 -10.90 -14.10 -0.80
N PHE A 178 -11.63 -13.06 -1.26
CA PHE A 178 -12.35 -13.09 -2.52
C PHE A 178 -11.41 -12.97 -3.72
N LEU A 179 -10.38 -12.12 -3.64
CA LEU A 179 -9.33 -11.99 -4.67
C LEU A 179 -8.55 -13.30 -4.82
N ASP A 180 -8.21 -13.96 -3.73
CA ASP A 180 -7.61 -15.28 -3.70
C ASP A 180 -8.46 -16.33 -4.41
N GLY A 181 -9.79 -16.29 -4.20
CA GLY A 181 -10.75 -17.14 -4.89
C GLY A 181 -10.72 -16.93 -6.41
N LEU A 182 -10.69 -15.67 -6.86
CA LEU A 182 -10.57 -15.31 -8.26
C LEU A 182 -9.24 -15.77 -8.87
N GLN A 183 -8.15 -15.64 -8.16
CA GLN A 183 -6.82 -16.08 -8.59
C GLN A 183 -6.80 -17.60 -8.81
N ARG A 184 -7.36 -18.39 -7.90
CA ARG A 184 -7.46 -19.86 -8.06
C ARG A 184 -8.34 -20.24 -9.26
N GLU A 185 -9.49 -19.57 -9.46
CA GLU A 185 -10.37 -19.78 -10.63
C GLU A 185 -9.64 -19.43 -11.93
N PHE A 186 -8.88 -18.32 -11.93
CA PHE A 186 -8.13 -17.87 -13.09
C PHE A 186 -7.05 -18.87 -13.49
N VAL A 187 -6.25 -19.35 -12.55
CA VAL A 187 -5.21 -20.36 -12.81
C VAL A 187 -5.82 -21.62 -13.38
N ARG A 188 -6.94 -22.13 -12.83
CA ARG A 188 -7.63 -23.29 -13.41
C ARG A 188 -8.10 -23.03 -14.84
N THR A 189 -8.65 -21.84 -15.11
CA THR A 189 -9.11 -21.46 -16.45
C THR A 189 -7.96 -21.38 -17.46
N ILE A 190 -6.75 -20.98 -17.01
CA ILE A 190 -5.54 -21.00 -17.86
C ILE A 190 -5.24 -22.44 -18.32
N PHE A 191 -5.23 -23.43 -17.42
CA PHE A 191 -5.01 -24.82 -17.77
C PHE A 191 -6.05 -25.34 -18.76
N GLU A 192 -7.33 -25.12 -18.51
CA GLU A 192 -8.43 -25.51 -19.39
C GLU A 192 -8.30 -24.86 -20.79
N SER A 193 -7.89 -23.60 -20.86
CA SER A 193 -7.71 -22.87 -22.14
C SER A 193 -6.49 -23.37 -22.91
N HIS A 194 -5.42 -23.74 -22.23
CA HIS A 194 -4.23 -24.32 -22.85
C HIS A 194 -4.49 -25.74 -23.35
N GLU A 195 -5.12 -26.61 -22.57
CA GLU A 195 -5.50 -27.95 -22.98
C GLU A 195 -6.47 -27.93 -24.19
N GLY A 196 -7.34 -26.90 -24.28
CA GLY A 196 -8.23 -26.66 -25.41
C GLY A 196 -7.56 -25.99 -26.63
N GLU A 197 -6.23 -25.85 -26.65
CA GLU A 197 -5.44 -25.21 -27.72
C GLU A 197 -5.86 -23.76 -28.02
N LYS A 198 -6.48 -23.06 -27.07
CA LYS A 198 -6.94 -21.67 -27.24
C LYS A 198 -5.84 -20.64 -26.93
N ILE A 199 -4.86 -21.03 -26.11
CA ILE A 199 -3.70 -20.19 -25.77
C ILE A 199 -2.42 -21.02 -25.82
N ASP A 200 -1.33 -20.43 -26.29
CA ASP A 200 -0.02 -21.08 -26.25
C ASP A 200 0.60 -21.04 -24.84
N LEU A 201 1.63 -21.86 -24.61
CA LEU A 201 2.29 -21.98 -23.33
C LEU A 201 2.90 -20.65 -22.85
N GLN A 202 3.44 -19.85 -23.76
CA GLN A 202 4.04 -18.56 -23.39
C GLN A 202 3.00 -17.58 -22.88
N VAL A 203 1.83 -17.52 -23.51
CA VAL A 203 0.69 -16.72 -23.07
C VAL A 203 0.19 -17.22 -21.71
N ALA A 204 0.05 -18.55 -21.56
CA ALA A 204 -0.38 -19.16 -20.30
C ALA A 204 0.54 -18.77 -19.12
N ILE A 205 1.85 -18.80 -19.32
CA ILE A 205 2.84 -18.39 -18.31
C ILE A 205 2.67 -16.90 -17.95
N GLN A 206 2.54 -16.02 -18.95
CA GLN A 206 2.36 -14.58 -18.68
C GLN A 206 1.02 -14.32 -17.93
N MET A 207 -0.04 -15.03 -18.30
CA MET A 207 -1.33 -14.95 -17.60
C MET A 207 -1.21 -15.37 -16.13
N ALA A 208 -0.52 -16.47 -15.83
CA ALA A 208 -0.29 -16.92 -14.46
C ALA A 208 0.51 -15.88 -13.65
N MET A 209 1.50 -15.23 -14.27
CA MET A 209 2.24 -14.13 -13.63
C MET A 209 1.35 -12.92 -13.34
N ILE A 210 0.46 -12.54 -14.28
CA ILE A 210 -0.49 -11.44 -14.10
C ILE A 210 -1.44 -11.72 -12.93
N ALA A 211 -1.95 -12.95 -12.82
CA ALA A 211 -2.77 -13.35 -11.68
C ALA A 211 -2.05 -13.15 -10.35
N ARG A 212 -0.77 -13.55 -10.30
CA ARG A 212 0.07 -13.35 -9.10
C ARG A 212 0.33 -11.87 -8.81
N PHE A 213 0.40 -11.01 -9.82
CA PHE A 213 0.56 -9.58 -9.60
C PHE A 213 -0.67 -8.96 -8.93
N TYR A 214 -1.89 -9.30 -9.37
CA TYR A 214 -3.10 -8.81 -8.71
C TYR A 214 -3.23 -9.31 -7.26
N GLU A 215 -2.97 -10.58 -7.03
CA GLU A 215 -3.01 -11.16 -5.69
C GLU A 215 -2.01 -10.45 -4.78
N ARG A 216 -0.78 -10.20 -5.22
CA ARG A 216 0.20 -9.44 -4.43
C ARG A 216 -0.19 -7.98 -4.18
N ILE A 217 -0.94 -7.35 -5.09
CA ILE A 217 -1.51 -6.03 -4.83
C ILE A 217 -2.53 -6.11 -3.68
N GLY A 218 -3.34 -7.17 -3.62
CA GLY A 218 -4.22 -7.47 -2.49
C GLY A 218 -3.45 -7.65 -1.18
N ASP A 219 -2.41 -8.52 -1.17
CA ASP A 219 -1.52 -8.71 -0.02
C ASP A 219 -0.99 -7.37 0.53
N HIS A 220 -0.56 -6.46 -0.35
CA HIS A 220 -0.08 -5.14 0.06
C HIS A 220 -1.19 -4.25 0.63
N ALA A 221 -2.43 -4.34 0.11
CA ALA A 221 -3.56 -3.63 0.68
C ALA A 221 -3.88 -4.14 2.11
N VAL A 222 -3.80 -5.45 2.34
CA VAL A 222 -3.93 -6.05 3.69
C VAL A 222 -2.83 -5.53 4.61
N ASN A 223 -1.58 -5.51 4.17
CA ASN A 223 -0.47 -4.96 4.94
C ASN A 223 -0.72 -3.49 5.33
N ILE A 224 -1.20 -2.66 4.40
CA ILE A 224 -1.57 -1.27 4.68
C ILE A 224 -2.67 -1.23 5.76
N GLY A 225 -3.70 -2.06 5.66
CA GLY A 225 -4.75 -2.19 6.67
C GLY A 225 -4.19 -2.54 8.06
N GLU A 226 -3.26 -3.49 8.13
CA GLU A 226 -2.56 -3.84 9.39
C GLU A 226 -1.80 -2.65 9.99
N ARG A 227 -1.16 -1.81 9.15
CA ARG A 227 -0.47 -0.59 9.62
C ARG A 227 -1.45 0.45 10.13
N VAL A 228 -2.63 0.57 9.52
CA VAL A 228 -3.71 1.44 10.02
C VAL A 228 -4.23 0.93 11.37
N GLN A 229 -4.45 -0.37 11.55
CA GLN A 229 -4.80 -0.94 12.85
C GLN A 229 -3.75 -0.61 13.92
N TYR A 230 -2.46 -0.80 13.59
CA TYR A 230 -1.36 -0.43 14.50
C TYR A 230 -1.34 1.07 14.83
N LEU A 231 -1.53 1.93 13.84
CA LEU A 231 -1.58 3.38 14.01
C LEU A 231 -2.63 3.78 15.05
N VAL A 232 -3.84 3.23 14.93
CA VAL A 232 -5.00 3.56 15.78
C VAL A 232 -4.92 2.92 17.16
N THR A 233 -4.62 1.62 17.20
CA THR A 233 -4.71 0.82 18.44
C THR A 233 -3.39 0.73 19.20
N GLY A 234 -2.26 0.94 18.53
CA GLY A 234 -0.92 0.69 19.07
C GLY A 234 -0.54 -0.79 19.13
N TRP A 235 -1.41 -1.69 18.65
CA TRP A 235 -1.18 -3.13 18.62
C TRP A 235 -0.72 -3.57 17.23
N MET A 236 0.39 -4.31 17.15
CA MET A 236 0.87 -4.88 15.88
C MET A 236 0.21 -6.24 15.62
N PRO A 237 -0.51 -6.42 14.49
CA PRO A 237 -1.13 -7.69 14.13
C PRO A 237 -0.16 -8.87 14.07
N GLU A 238 1.10 -8.64 13.67
CA GLU A 238 2.17 -9.67 13.64
C GLU A 238 2.40 -10.33 15.02
N HIS A 239 1.96 -9.71 16.10
CA HIS A 239 2.03 -10.33 17.42
C HIS A 239 1.16 -11.60 17.52
N LYS A 240 0.08 -11.71 16.70
CA LYS A 240 -0.74 -12.93 16.64
C LYS A 240 0.07 -14.12 16.11
N GLY A 241 0.84 -13.93 15.02
CA GLY A 241 1.73 -14.96 14.46
C GLY A 241 2.86 -15.34 15.41
N ALA A 242 3.52 -14.35 16.01
CA ALA A 242 4.57 -14.57 16.99
C ALA A 242 4.05 -15.29 18.26
N ALA A 243 2.81 -15.02 18.67
CA ALA A 243 2.18 -15.71 19.80
C ALA A 243 1.88 -17.17 19.46
N ARG A 244 1.37 -17.49 18.24
CA ARG A 244 1.16 -18.87 17.78
C ARG A 244 2.49 -19.65 17.74
N PHE A 245 3.54 -19.08 17.17
CA PHE A 245 4.86 -19.68 17.12
C PHE A 245 5.39 -20.00 18.53
N ARG A 246 5.25 -19.05 19.48
CA ARG A 246 5.68 -19.26 20.88
C ARG A 246 4.83 -20.29 21.64
N SER A 247 3.54 -20.44 21.27
CA SER A 247 2.64 -21.45 21.86
C SER A 247 2.81 -22.85 21.29
N GLY A 248 3.65 -23.03 20.27
CA GLY A 248 3.84 -24.33 19.60
C GLY A 248 2.62 -24.83 18.85
N GLN A 249 1.66 -23.96 18.55
CA GLN A 249 0.53 -24.24 17.66
C GLN A 249 0.98 -24.03 16.21
N ASP A 250 1.86 -24.92 15.73
CA ASP A 250 2.10 -25.05 14.31
C ASP A 250 0.84 -25.67 13.69
N ASP A 251 0.12 -24.86 12.95
CA ASP A 251 -0.89 -25.34 12.03
C ASP A 251 -0.12 -26.00 10.85
N THR A 252 0.22 -27.27 11.03
CA THR A 252 0.72 -28.09 9.93
C THR A 252 -0.45 -28.40 9.02
N GLY A 253 -0.93 -27.36 8.32
CA GLY A 253 -1.86 -27.52 7.22
C GLY A 253 -1.19 -28.41 6.18
N GLU A 254 -1.72 -29.62 6.05
CA GLU A 254 -1.37 -30.51 4.96
C GLU A 254 -1.54 -29.72 3.65
N PHE A 255 -0.43 -29.52 2.94
CA PHE A 255 -0.48 -29.01 1.58
C PHE A 255 -1.27 -30.03 0.74
N PRO A 256 -2.40 -29.68 0.12
CA PRO A 256 -3.02 -30.58 -0.82
C PRO A 256 -2.01 -30.81 -1.95
N VAL A 257 -1.57 -32.05 -2.08
CA VAL A 257 -0.78 -32.51 -3.23
C VAL A 257 -1.66 -32.32 -4.46
N ILE A 258 -1.12 -31.61 -5.45
CA ILE A 258 -1.73 -31.31 -6.74
C ILE A 258 -2.01 -32.60 -7.49
#